data_5c80fd87d6d4daf8d4244d95fec4ff95
#
_entry.id   5c80fd87d6d4daf8d4244d95fec4ff95
#
_cell.length_a   1.000
_cell.length_b   1.000
_cell.length_c   1.000
_cell.angle_alpha   90.00
_cell.angle_beta   90.00
_cell.angle_gamma   90.00
#
_symmetry.space_group_name_H-M   'P 1'
#
loop_
_entity.id
_entity.type
_entity.pdbx_description
1 polymer ?
#
loop_
_entity_poly.entity_id
_entity_poly.type
_entity_poly.pdbx_seq_one_letter_code
_entity_poly.pdbx_strand_id
1 'polypeptide(L)'
;NDEDNKIIKALEVIYKNYKLTKLYELIEKIHIKISINFLKNQRKKNIIPCDVLNTSIHIMPNGDLKPCMFMDKCGNIKDNNIAEIMKSSQIMSAKKIIKENNCPKCWMNCYSPHSIMQNPIRSIIKLIF
;
A
#
# COMPACT_ATOMS: atom_id res chain seq x y z
N ASN A 1 13.99 -16.37 -2.06
CA ASN A 1 14.91 -16.16 -0.95
C ASN A 1 14.42 -17.04 0.21
N ASP A 2 15.34 -17.67 0.96
CA ASP A 2 14.99 -18.61 2.03
C ASP A 2 14.21 -17.93 3.18
N GLU A 3 14.53 -16.69 3.47
CA GLU A 3 13.84 -15.87 4.44
C GLU A 3 12.38 -15.58 4.04
N ASP A 4 12.14 -15.23 2.78
CA ASP A 4 10.77 -15.03 2.28
C ASP A 4 9.96 -16.33 2.38
N ASN A 5 10.56 -17.50 2.15
CA ASN A 5 9.87 -18.79 2.29
C ASN A 5 9.46 -19.08 3.74
N LYS A 6 10.27 -18.73 4.72
CA LYS A 6 9.93 -18.86 6.15
C LYS A 6 8.76 -17.93 6.51
N ILE A 7 8.80 -16.68 6.04
CA ILE A 7 7.72 -15.71 6.25
C ILE A 7 6.42 -16.19 5.60
N ILE A 8 6.47 -16.68 4.37
CA ILE A 8 5.30 -17.21 3.65
C ILE A 8 4.66 -18.36 4.45
N LYS A 9 5.45 -19.34 4.91
CA LYS A 9 4.93 -20.45 5.72
C LYS A 9 4.25 -19.98 7.00
N ALA A 10 4.86 -19.04 7.70
CA ALA A 10 4.27 -18.46 8.92
C ALA A 10 2.93 -17.76 8.61
N LEU A 11 2.88 -16.94 7.56
CA LEU A 11 1.65 -16.26 7.14
C LEU A 11 0.56 -17.25 6.70
N GLU A 12 0.91 -18.36 6.03
CA GLU A 12 -0.04 -19.40 5.64
C GLU A 12 -0.66 -20.10 6.85
N VAL A 13 0.12 -20.35 7.89
CA VAL A 13 -0.38 -20.90 9.17
C VAL A 13 -1.35 -19.92 9.83
N ILE A 14 -0.97 -18.64 9.90
CA ILE A 14 -1.84 -17.60 10.45
C ILE A 14 -3.13 -17.52 9.64
N TYR A 15 -3.05 -17.45 8.32
CA TYR A 15 -4.20 -17.34 7.42
C TYR A 15 -5.20 -18.51 7.60
N LYS A 16 -4.71 -19.75 7.71
CA LYS A 16 -5.55 -20.93 7.91
C LYS A 16 -6.29 -20.91 9.24
N ASN A 17 -5.64 -20.42 10.29
CA ASN A 17 -6.20 -20.39 11.64
C ASN A 17 -6.95 -19.07 11.95
N TYR A 18 -7.00 -18.12 11.00
CA TYR A 18 -7.60 -16.81 11.20
C TYR A 18 -9.11 -16.92 11.25
N LYS A 19 -9.69 -16.70 12.43
CA LYS A 19 -11.14 -16.73 12.66
C LYS A 19 -11.71 -15.35 12.33
N LEU A 20 -12.85 -15.33 11.61
CA LEU A 20 -13.59 -14.10 11.31
C LEU A 20 -14.73 -13.99 12.30
N THR A 21 -14.65 -13.06 13.23
CA THR A 21 -15.71 -12.74 14.21
C THR A 21 -16.26 -11.33 14.01
N LYS A 22 -15.47 -10.44 13.39
CA LYS A 22 -15.82 -9.04 13.15
C LYS A 22 -15.42 -8.61 11.71
N LEU A 23 -16.12 -7.58 11.22
CA LEU A 23 -15.93 -7.12 9.83
C LEU A 23 -14.50 -6.64 9.54
N TYR A 24 -13.83 -5.96 10.48
CA TYR A 24 -12.46 -5.49 10.25
C TYR A 24 -11.45 -6.65 10.10
N GLU A 25 -11.74 -7.81 10.71
CA GLU A 25 -10.90 -9.01 10.59
C GLU A 25 -10.89 -9.57 9.17
N LEU A 26 -11.93 -9.27 8.37
CA LEU A 26 -11.94 -9.57 6.95
C LEU A 26 -10.85 -8.79 6.20
N ILE A 27 -10.66 -7.52 6.52
CA ILE A 27 -9.61 -6.68 5.92
C ILE A 27 -8.23 -7.24 6.27
N GLU A 28 -8.02 -7.66 7.53
CA GLU A 28 -6.77 -8.25 7.96
C GLU A 28 -6.52 -9.60 7.27
N LYS A 29 -7.53 -10.44 7.15
CA LYS A 29 -7.41 -11.71 6.43
C LYS A 29 -7.08 -11.52 4.96
N ILE A 30 -7.70 -10.56 4.30
CA ILE A 30 -7.38 -10.15 2.91
C ILE A 30 -5.94 -9.66 2.85
N HIS A 31 -5.52 -8.82 3.80
CA HIS A 31 -4.16 -8.30 3.86
C HIS A 31 -3.12 -9.44 3.96
N ILE A 32 -3.34 -10.43 4.81
CA ILE A 32 -2.46 -11.60 4.95
C ILE A 32 -2.38 -12.38 3.63
N LYS A 33 -3.52 -12.65 2.99
CA LYS A 33 -3.55 -13.37 1.70
C LYS A 33 -2.78 -12.64 0.61
N ILE A 34 -2.95 -11.32 0.52
CA ILE A 34 -2.26 -10.49 -0.46
C ILE A 34 -0.76 -10.42 -0.14
N SER A 35 -0.38 -10.35 1.15
CA SER A 35 1.02 -10.39 1.58
C SER A 35 1.72 -11.67 1.13
N ILE A 36 1.07 -12.82 1.31
CA ILE A 36 1.57 -14.11 0.81
C ILE A 36 1.78 -14.06 -0.70
N ASN A 37 0.80 -13.60 -1.45
CA ASN A 37 0.87 -13.51 -2.90
C ASN A 37 1.96 -12.51 -3.37
N PHE A 38 2.12 -11.40 -2.67
CA PHE A 38 3.16 -10.41 -2.95
C PHE A 38 4.56 -10.99 -2.77
N LEU A 39 4.80 -11.74 -1.70
CA LEU A 39 6.07 -12.42 -1.45
C LEU A 39 6.31 -13.55 -2.46
N LYS A 40 5.31 -14.38 -2.77
CA LYS A 40 5.39 -15.44 -3.79
C LYS A 40 5.75 -14.89 -5.17
N ASN A 41 5.27 -13.70 -5.51
CA ASN A 41 5.59 -12.99 -6.74
C ASN A 41 6.91 -12.19 -6.65
N GLN A 42 7.77 -12.48 -5.67
CA GLN A 42 9.06 -11.83 -5.50
C GLN A 42 8.95 -10.28 -5.45
N ARG A 43 7.86 -9.78 -4.92
CA ARG A 43 7.60 -8.32 -4.78
C ARG A 43 7.60 -7.55 -6.12
N LYS A 44 7.39 -8.22 -7.26
CA LYS A 44 7.49 -7.61 -8.59
C LYS A 44 6.35 -6.66 -8.93
N LYS A 45 5.17 -6.85 -8.32
CA LYS A 45 3.98 -6.06 -8.62
C LYS A 45 3.05 -5.99 -7.41
N ASN A 46 2.48 -4.82 -7.16
CA ASN A 46 1.37 -4.70 -6.22
C ASN A 46 0.13 -5.39 -6.81
N ILE A 47 -0.48 -6.26 -6.02
CA ILE A 47 -1.64 -7.06 -6.44
C ILE A 47 -2.90 -6.20 -6.47
N ILE A 48 -2.99 -5.25 -5.54
CA ILE A 48 -4.03 -4.23 -5.48
C ILE A 48 -3.39 -2.88 -5.76
N PRO A 49 -4.04 -2.00 -6.54
CA PRO A 49 -3.53 -0.65 -6.77
C PRO A 49 -3.28 0.08 -5.45
N CYS A 50 -2.16 0.76 -5.38
CA CYS A 50 -1.85 1.61 -4.23
C CYS A 50 -2.70 2.89 -4.32
N ASP A 51 -3.36 3.24 -3.22
CA ASP A 51 -4.25 4.40 -3.15
C ASP A 51 -3.67 5.57 -2.33
N VAL A 52 -2.38 5.55 -2.08
CA VAL A 52 -1.65 6.68 -1.49
C VAL A 52 -1.81 7.93 -2.36
N LEU A 53 -1.77 9.12 -1.78
CA LEU A 53 -2.12 10.42 -2.38
C LEU A 53 -3.63 10.64 -2.62
N ASN A 54 -4.47 9.62 -2.55
CA ASN A 54 -5.92 9.80 -2.45
C ASN A 54 -6.40 9.66 -1.00
N THR A 55 -5.73 8.80 -0.23
CA THR A 55 -6.11 8.48 1.15
C THR A 55 -5.14 9.01 2.19
N SER A 56 -3.89 9.24 1.83
CA SER A 56 -2.84 9.66 2.76
C SER A 56 -1.69 10.37 2.08
N ILE A 57 -0.99 11.21 2.83
CA ILE A 57 0.27 11.87 2.48
C ILE A 57 1.20 11.80 3.68
N HIS A 58 2.49 11.91 3.46
CA HIS A 58 3.48 12.02 4.52
C HIS A 58 4.02 13.43 4.63
N ILE A 59 4.00 13.98 5.84
CA ILE A 59 4.69 15.24 6.16
C ILE A 59 5.83 14.88 7.11
N MET A 60 7.04 15.15 6.64
CA MET A 60 8.26 14.90 7.40
C MET A 60 8.50 16.00 8.46
N PRO A 61 9.28 15.76 9.52
CA PRO A 61 9.55 16.76 10.56
C PRO A 61 10.16 18.06 10.04
N ASN A 62 10.88 18.03 8.94
CA ASN A 62 11.45 19.21 8.28
C ASN A 62 10.44 19.96 7.40
N GLY A 63 9.19 19.49 7.30
CA GLY A 63 8.10 20.07 6.48
C GLY A 63 8.02 19.51 5.07
N ASP A 64 8.89 18.60 4.64
CA ASP A 64 8.80 17.98 3.33
C ASP A 64 7.53 17.13 3.21
N LEU A 65 6.77 17.36 2.14
CA LEU A 65 5.60 16.55 1.78
C LEU A 65 6.03 15.46 0.79
N LYS A 66 5.80 14.20 1.17
CA LYS A 66 6.08 13.02 0.35
C LYS A 66 4.80 12.27 -0.01
N PRO A 67 4.70 11.73 -1.22
CA PRO A 67 3.61 10.83 -1.60
C PRO A 67 3.55 9.58 -0.70
N CYS A 68 4.70 8.97 -0.46
CA CYS A 68 4.91 7.85 0.44
C CYS A 68 6.36 7.83 0.94
N MET A 69 6.69 6.93 1.84
CA MET A 69 8.04 6.80 2.44
C MET A 69 9.15 6.55 1.40
N PHE A 70 8.82 5.92 0.27
CA PHE A 70 9.78 5.46 -0.73
C PHE A 70 9.90 6.36 -1.95
N MET A 71 9.16 7.47 -2.00
CA MET A 71 9.19 8.42 -3.11
C MET A 71 9.82 9.73 -2.67
N ASP A 72 10.32 10.48 -3.65
CA ASP A 72 10.87 11.81 -3.43
C ASP A 72 9.81 12.79 -2.95
N LYS A 73 10.25 13.87 -2.32
CA LYS A 73 9.36 14.93 -1.89
C LYS A 73 8.71 15.65 -3.08
N CYS A 74 7.47 16.07 -2.88
CA CYS A 74 6.70 16.83 -3.87
C CYS A 74 6.52 18.31 -3.50
N GLY A 75 7.08 18.73 -2.40
CA GLY A 75 7.02 20.11 -1.91
C GLY A 75 7.37 20.19 -0.43
N ASN A 76 7.29 21.39 0.13
CA ASN A 76 7.51 21.64 1.55
C ASN A 76 6.41 22.59 2.07
N ILE A 77 5.78 22.23 3.18
CA ILE A 77 4.67 23.00 3.78
C ILE A 77 5.12 24.35 4.40
N LYS A 78 6.43 24.57 4.55
CA LYS A 78 6.99 25.87 4.96
C LYS A 78 7.06 26.87 3.81
N ASP A 79 7.12 26.37 2.57
CA ASP A 79 7.29 27.18 1.37
C ASP A 79 5.95 27.45 0.66
N ASN A 80 5.04 26.45 0.68
CA ASN A 80 3.74 26.49 0.01
C ASN A 80 2.66 25.87 0.89
N ASN A 81 1.42 26.29 0.73
CA ASN A 81 0.33 25.62 1.43
C ASN A 81 0.03 24.22 0.82
N ILE A 82 -0.54 23.34 1.63
CA ILE A 82 -0.82 21.96 1.23
C ILE A 82 -1.70 21.89 -0.04
N ALA A 83 -2.68 22.76 -0.17
CA ALA A 83 -3.60 22.75 -1.32
C ALA A 83 -2.88 23.10 -2.63
N GLU A 84 -1.88 23.97 -2.59
CA GLU A 84 -1.02 24.29 -3.75
C GLU A 84 -0.11 23.11 -4.10
N ILE A 85 0.56 22.54 -3.07
CA ILE A 85 1.40 21.37 -3.27
C ILE A 85 0.59 20.23 -3.90
N MET A 86 -0.62 19.96 -3.41
CA MET A 86 -1.49 18.88 -3.93
C MET A 86 -1.95 19.08 -5.37
N LYS A 87 -1.87 20.30 -5.91
CA LYS A 87 -2.16 20.64 -7.31
C LYS A 87 -0.90 20.73 -8.17
N SER A 88 0.28 20.57 -7.58
CA SER A 88 1.56 20.73 -8.28
C SER A 88 1.80 19.64 -9.33
N SER A 89 2.65 19.95 -10.31
CA SER A 89 3.11 18.98 -11.32
C SER A 89 3.85 17.79 -10.70
N GLN A 90 4.54 17.99 -9.58
CA GLN A 90 5.23 16.94 -8.85
C GLN A 90 4.24 15.90 -8.29
N ILE A 91 3.14 16.33 -7.68
CA ILE A 91 2.07 15.44 -7.21
C ILE A 91 1.39 14.72 -8.37
N MET A 92 1.13 15.42 -9.47
CA MET A 92 0.53 14.81 -10.66
C MET A 92 1.43 13.73 -11.26
N SER A 93 2.74 14.00 -11.33
CA SER A 93 3.75 13.02 -11.76
C SER A 93 3.80 11.82 -10.81
N ALA A 94 3.82 12.04 -9.50
CA ALA A 94 3.80 10.99 -8.50
C ALA A 94 2.55 10.10 -8.61
N LYS A 95 1.36 10.69 -8.79
CA LYS A 95 0.11 9.95 -9.03
C LYS A 95 0.20 9.06 -10.28
N LYS A 96 0.79 9.56 -11.35
CA LYS A 96 1.00 8.79 -12.59
C LYS A 96 1.92 7.60 -12.34
N ILE A 97 3.07 7.80 -11.71
CA ILE A 97 4.04 6.74 -11.35
C ILE A 97 3.37 5.64 -10.51
N ILE A 98 2.57 6.03 -9.50
CA ILE A 98 1.84 5.09 -8.64
C ILE A 98 0.80 4.31 -9.44
N LYS A 99 0.01 4.98 -10.27
CA LYS A 99 -1.04 4.37 -11.10
C LYS A 99 -0.46 3.37 -12.10
N GLU A 100 0.68 3.67 -12.69
CA GLU A 100 1.39 2.80 -13.63
C GLU A 100 2.19 1.69 -12.95
N ASN A 101 2.17 1.65 -11.61
CA ASN A 101 2.92 0.68 -10.80
C ASN A 101 4.45 0.74 -11.08
N ASN A 102 4.97 1.94 -11.34
CA ASN A 102 6.39 2.23 -11.58
C ASN A 102 7.11 2.76 -10.33
N CYS A 103 6.43 2.79 -9.18
CA CYS A 103 6.99 3.15 -7.88
C CYS A 103 7.80 2.00 -7.27
N PRO A 104 8.59 2.25 -6.21
CA PRO A 104 9.24 1.22 -5.43
C PRO A 104 8.18 0.31 -4.78
N LYS A 105 7.86 -0.77 -5.42
CA LYS A 105 6.75 -1.67 -5.08
C LYS A 105 6.84 -2.13 -3.63
N CYS A 106 5.78 -1.88 -2.87
CA CYS A 106 5.70 -2.23 -1.46
C CYS A 106 4.31 -2.79 -1.11
N TRP A 107 4.27 -3.54 -0.03
CA TRP A 107 3.01 -3.96 0.59
C TRP A 107 3.14 -3.72 2.09
N MET A 108 2.87 -2.49 2.51
CA MET A 108 3.07 -2.05 3.90
C MET A 108 1.76 -1.89 4.64
N ASN A 109 1.77 -2.27 5.92
CA ASN A 109 0.60 -2.21 6.80
C ASN A 109 -0.01 -0.81 6.94
N CYS A 110 0.77 0.25 6.76
CA CYS A 110 0.28 1.62 6.83
C CYS A 110 -0.52 2.06 5.59
N TYR A 111 -0.35 1.41 4.44
CA TYR A 111 -1.03 1.79 3.19
C TYR A 111 -2.02 0.72 2.68
N SER A 112 -1.72 -0.54 2.93
CA SER A 112 -2.47 -1.65 2.36
C SER A 112 -3.92 -1.74 2.83
N PRO A 113 -4.30 -1.46 4.10
CA PRO A 113 -5.70 -1.46 4.50
C PRO A 113 -6.53 -0.42 3.73
N HIS A 114 -6.01 0.78 3.53
CA HIS A 114 -6.68 1.82 2.74
C HIS A 114 -6.87 1.38 1.29
N SER A 115 -5.83 0.80 0.67
CA SER A 115 -5.90 0.27 -0.70
C SER A 115 -6.90 -0.88 -0.82
N ILE A 116 -7.00 -1.76 0.18
CA ILE A 116 -8.01 -2.83 0.24
C ILE A 116 -9.42 -2.24 0.30
N MET A 117 -9.65 -1.26 1.17
CA MET A 117 -10.96 -0.62 1.35
C MET A 117 -11.42 0.15 0.10
N GLN A 118 -10.50 0.80 -0.62
CA GLN A 118 -10.79 1.54 -1.85
C GLN A 118 -10.98 0.61 -3.07
N ASN A 119 -10.54 -0.63 -2.98
CA ASN A 119 -10.66 -1.62 -4.04
C ASN A 119 -11.38 -2.90 -3.56
N PRO A 120 -12.61 -2.83 -3.00
CA PRO A 120 -13.23 -3.94 -2.30
C PRO A 120 -13.47 -5.15 -3.20
N ILE A 121 -13.94 -4.95 -4.44
CA ILE A 121 -14.21 -6.04 -5.38
C ILE A 121 -12.92 -6.80 -5.72
N ARG A 122 -11.84 -6.08 -6.06
CA ARG A 122 -10.54 -6.70 -6.36
C ARG A 122 -9.97 -7.43 -5.14
N SER A 123 -10.17 -6.87 -3.96
CA SER A 123 -9.70 -7.43 -2.70
C SER A 123 -10.42 -8.74 -2.36
N ILE A 124 -11.73 -8.79 -2.53
CA ILE A 124 -12.54 -10.00 -2.30
C ILE A 124 -12.20 -11.10 -3.33
N ILE A 125 -12.07 -10.75 -4.61
CA ILE A 125 -11.64 -11.71 -5.64
C ILE A 125 -10.31 -12.37 -5.26
N LYS A 126 -9.34 -11.60 -4.73
CA LYS A 126 -8.04 -12.12 -4.29
C LYS A 126 -8.08 -12.93 -2.99
N LEU A 127 -9.18 -12.86 -2.25
CA LEU A 127 -9.42 -13.74 -1.11
C LEU A 127 -9.87 -15.14 -1.57
N ILE A 128 -10.66 -15.19 -2.65
CA ILE A 128 -11.29 -16.41 -3.16
C ILE A 128 -10.32 -17.21 -4.05
N PHE A 129 -9.58 -16.52 -4.92
CA PHE A 129 -8.62 -17.08 -5.89
C PHE A 129 -7.18 -16.70 -5.53
#